data_c356b3d9164eafe30ff1953ecb27ae95
#
_entry.id   c356b3d9164eafe30ff1953ecb27ae95
#
_cell.length_a   1.000
_cell.length_b   1.000
_cell.length_c   1.000
_cell.angle_alpha   90.00
_cell.angle_beta   90.00
_cell.angle_gamma   90.00
#
_symmetry.space_group_name_H-M   'P 1'
#
loop_
_entity.id
_entity.type
_entity.pdbx_description
1 polymer ?
#
loop_
_entity_poly.entity_id
_entity_poly.type
_entity_poly.pdbx_seq_one_letter_code
_entity_poly.pdbx_strand_id
1 'polypeptide(L)'
;PKLRELTKPVQDANKAAENFARAAAGTQTGRQPQVVQATRDDPYGKLLATPRVLASLLAVVLLTFFFMVYGENLQRNAIALLPGRQQKKFTVEILHSIEREVSRYVLTISIINTVVGLVFACVLYLLGLPLAEALLWGTTAALLNFAPYVGPLIGIVAMLLVGFISFEEPFQSMLPAVAYLVLHTIEGQIVTPIILGRRMALSPLVLILALMLFGWMWGIIGLLLSVPLLVCVKLVLARVEGMEGWARLLE
;
A
#
# COMPACT_ATOMS: atom_id res chain seq x y z
N PRO A 1 12.23 -40.82 -46.62
CA PRO A 1 12.98 -39.74 -47.34
C PRO A 1 12.26 -38.38 -47.24
N LYS A 2 10.90 -38.29 -47.31
CA LYS A 2 10.14 -37.04 -47.35
C LYS A 2 10.13 -36.20 -46.04
N LEU A 3 10.38 -36.80 -44.89
CA LEU A 3 10.45 -36.09 -43.61
C LEU A 3 11.75 -35.28 -43.45
N ARG A 4 12.84 -35.67 -44.12
CA ARG A 4 14.09 -34.90 -44.06
C ARG A 4 14.07 -33.61 -44.88
N GLU A 5 13.24 -33.53 -45.93
CA GLU A 5 13.11 -32.31 -46.73
C GLU A 5 12.26 -31.23 -46.03
N LEU A 6 11.31 -31.61 -45.20
CA LEU A 6 10.46 -30.68 -44.45
C LEU A 6 11.19 -30.05 -43.25
N THR A 7 12.24 -30.70 -42.74
CA THR A 7 13.03 -30.16 -41.62
C THR A 7 14.21 -29.29 -42.03
N LYS A 8 14.64 -29.33 -43.28
CA LYS A 8 15.74 -28.49 -43.80
C LYS A 8 15.50 -26.98 -43.60
N PRO A 9 14.35 -26.39 -43.99
CA PRO A 9 14.16 -24.95 -43.86
C PRO A 9 14.15 -24.49 -42.40
N VAL A 10 13.70 -25.34 -41.44
CA VAL A 10 13.74 -25.04 -40.02
C VAL A 10 15.17 -25.09 -39.45
N GLN A 11 16.00 -26.04 -39.95
CA GLN A 11 17.41 -26.12 -39.56
C GLN A 11 18.23 -24.96 -40.12
N ASP A 12 17.95 -24.55 -41.36
CA ASP A 12 18.63 -23.41 -41.98
C ASP A 12 18.21 -22.08 -41.33
N ALA A 13 16.96 -21.92 -40.93
CA ALA A 13 16.48 -20.77 -40.15
C ALA A 13 17.15 -20.69 -38.76
N ASN A 14 17.31 -21.83 -38.07
CA ASN A 14 18.01 -21.87 -36.77
C ASN A 14 19.49 -21.52 -36.91
N LYS A 15 20.17 -22.04 -37.95
CA LYS A 15 21.58 -21.69 -38.24
C LYS A 15 21.74 -20.21 -38.59
N ALA A 16 20.80 -19.63 -39.35
CA ALA A 16 20.79 -18.21 -39.65
C ALA A 16 20.60 -17.38 -38.40
N ALA A 17 19.68 -17.75 -37.49
CA ALA A 17 19.46 -17.09 -36.22
C ALA A 17 20.70 -17.16 -35.31
N GLU A 18 21.38 -18.30 -35.21
CA GLU A 18 22.63 -18.45 -34.47
C GLU A 18 23.76 -17.60 -35.05
N ASN A 19 23.89 -17.51 -36.38
CA ASN A 19 24.89 -16.68 -37.04
C ASN A 19 24.60 -15.17 -36.83
N PHE A 20 23.35 -14.74 -36.87
CA PHE A 20 22.96 -13.38 -36.50
C PHE A 20 23.26 -13.08 -35.04
N ALA A 21 22.97 -13.99 -34.13
CA ALA A 21 23.29 -13.83 -32.70
C ALA A 21 24.82 -13.72 -32.47
N ARG A 22 25.62 -14.50 -33.17
CA ARG A 22 27.11 -14.41 -33.13
C ARG A 22 27.64 -13.12 -33.76
N ALA A 23 27.08 -12.65 -34.84
CA ALA A 23 27.48 -11.40 -35.49
C ALA A 23 27.09 -10.19 -34.62
N ALA A 24 25.96 -10.22 -33.95
CA ALA A 24 25.53 -9.20 -33.00
C ALA A 24 26.39 -9.19 -31.72
N ALA A 25 26.91 -10.33 -31.29
CA ALA A 25 27.80 -10.44 -30.14
C ALA A 25 29.24 -9.97 -30.42
N GLY A 26 29.64 -9.87 -31.68
CA GLY A 26 31.02 -9.50 -32.11
C GLY A 26 31.30 -7.99 -32.17
N THR A 27 30.32 -7.11 -31.97
CA THR A 27 30.47 -5.66 -32.18
C THR A 27 30.32 -4.79 -30.95
N GLN A 28 30.31 -5.36 -29.74
CA GLN A 28 30.27 -4.56 -28.50
C GLN A 28 31.40 -4.91 -27.51
N THR A 29 32.54 -4.25 -27.74
CA THR A 29 33.55 -4.04 -26.70
C THR A 29 32.90 -3.19 -25.58
N GLY A 30 32.69 -3.79 -24.41
CA GLY A 30 32.55 -3.01 -23.16
C GLY A 30 31.21 -3.03 -22.43
N ARG A 31 30.30 -3.96 -22.71
CA ARG A 31 29.18 -4.23 -21.77
C ARG A 31 29.07 -5.71 -21.49
N GLN A 32 29.28 -6.10 -20.24
CA GLN A 32 28.96 -7.45 -19.78
C GLN A 32 27.53 -7.79 -20.22
N PRO A 33 27.28 -8.94 -20.83
CA PRO A 33 25.93 -9.39 -21.09
C PRO A 33 25.25 -9.54 -19.73
N GLN A 34 24.23 -8.71 -19.49
CA GLN A 34 23.29 -8.95 -18.41
C GLN A 34 22.60 -10.27 -18.78
N VAL A 35 23.10 -11.35 -18.21
CA VAL A 35 22.45 -12.66 -18.25
C VAL A 35 21.07 -12.42 -17.66
N VAL A 36 20.06 -12.36 -18.53
CA VAL A 36 18.69 -12.57 -18.11
C VAL A 36 18.68 -13.99 -17.56
N GLN A 37 18.93 -14.10 -16.26
CA GLN A 37 18.66 -15.32 -15.53
C GLN A 37 17.17 -15.55 -15.68
N ALA A 38 16.79 -16.37 -16.65
CA ALA A 38 15.53 -17.06 -16.60
C ALA A 38 15.47 -17.63 -15.18
N THR A 39 14.58 -17.08 -14.36
CA THR A 39 14.35 -17.52 -13.01
C THR A 39 13.90 -18.97 -13.13
N ARG A 40 14.88 -19.90 -13.14
CA ARG A 40 14.57 -21.28 -12.81
C ARG A 40 13.86 -21.19 -11.48
N ASP A 41 12.62 -21.62 -11.45
CA ASP A 41 11.88 -21.87 -10.20
C ASP A 41 12.72 -22.82 -9.35
N ASP A 42 13.63 -22.23 -8.61
CA ASP A 42 14.51 -22.96 -7.72
C ASP A 42 13.70 -23.19 -6.45
N PRO A 43 13.17 -24.42 -6.25
CA PRO A 43 12.36 -24.72 -5.07
C PRO A 43 13.15 -24.49 -3.78
N TYR A 44 14.47 -24.55 -3.86
CA TYR A 44 15.36 -24.24 -2.73
C TYR A 44 15.47 -22.74 -2.45
N GLY A 45 15.37 -21.87 -3.47
CA GLY A 45 15.33 -20.43 -3.30
C GLY A 45 14.09 -19.97 -2.51
N LYS A 46 12.94 -20.57 -2.76
CA LYS A 46 11.69 -20.34 -2.01
C LYS A 46 11.81 -20.82 -0.54
N LEU A 47 12.46 -21.96 -0.32
CA LEU A 47 12.74 -22.48 1.03
C LEU A 47 13.73 -21.59 1.82
N LEU A 48 14.71 -20.97 1.15
CA LEU A 48 15.67 -20.06 1.78
C LEU A 48 15.08 -18.65 2.04
N ALA A 49 14.03 -18.26 1.31
CA ALA A 49 13.30 -16.99 1.56
C ALA A 49 12.40 -17.09 2.80
N THR A 50 11.83 -18.27 3.09
CA THR A 50 10.91 -18.50 4.21
C THR A 50 11.51 -18.15 5.58
N PRO A 51 12.75 -18.52 5.94
CA PRO A 51 13.36 -18.15 7.21
C PRO A 51 13.55 -16.64 7.36
N ARG A 52 13.82 -15.91 6.28
CA ARG A 52 13.97 -14.44 6.32
C ARG A 52 12.64 -13.76 6.60
N VAL A 53 11.57 -14.20 5.97
CA VAL A 53 10.21 -13.67 6.21
C VAL A 53 9.78 -13.97 7.64
N LEU A 54 9.99 -15.18 8.13
CA LEU A 54 9.70 -15.56 9.52
C LEU A 54 10.54 -14.76 10.52
N ALA A 55 11.84 -14.58 10.26
CA ALA A 55 12.72 -13.78 11.12
C ALA A 55 12.31 -12.31 11.15
N SER A 56 11.94 -11.71 10.01
CA SER A 56 11.45 -10.33 9.97
C SER A 56 10.11 -10.17 10.69
N LEU A 57 9.19 -11.11 10.52
CA LEU A 57 7.91 -11.11 11.22
C LEU A 57 8.10 -11.24 12.74
N LEU A 58 8.97 -12.16 13.17
CA LEU A 58 9.34 -12.34 14.58
C LEU A 58 9.99 -11.08 15.14
N ALA A 59 10.91 -10.46 14.39
CA ALA A 59 11.55 -9.20 14.80
C ALA A 59 10.51 -8.07 14.99
N VAL A 60 9.55 -7.93 14.08
CA VAL A 60 8.47 -6.95 14.19
C VAL A 60 7.62 -7.22 15.44
N VAL A 61 7.21 -8.47 15.64
CA VAL A 61 6.39 -8.86 16.82
C VAL A 61 7.15 -8.60 18.12
N LEU A 62 8.42 -9.02 18.22
CA LEU A 62 9.26 -8.78 19.39
C LEU A 62 9.47 -7.29 19.63
N LEU A 63 9.80 -6.52 18.58
CA LEU A 63 10.02 -5.09 18.70
C LEU A 63 8.74 -4.38 19.18
N THR A 64 7.59 -4.73 18.60
CA THR A 64 6.29 -4.20 19.04
C THR A 64 6.01 -4.53 20.50
N PHE A 65 6.26 -5.78 20.91
CA PHE A 65 6.11 -6.20 22.30
C PHE A 65 7.02 -5.41 23.24
N PHE A 66 8.30 -5.25 22.89
CA PHE A 66 9.22 -4.46 23.68
C PHE A 66 8.83 -2.98 23.76
N PHE A 67 8.37 -2.40 22.67
CA PHE A 67 7.85 -1.02 22.69
C PHE A 67 6.59 -0.89 23.55
N MET A 68 5.70 -1.89 23.55
CA MET A 68 4.52 -1.88 24.44
C MET A 68 4.92 -1.98 25.92
N VAL A 69 5.92 -2.79 26.26
CA VAL A 69 6.34 -3.00 27.66
C VAL A 69 7.23 -1.85 28.18
N TYR A 70 8.18 -1.42 27.37
CA TYR A 70 9.20 -0.46 27.78
C TYR A 70 9.02 0.95 27.22
N GLY A 71 8.11 1.15 26.27
CA GLY A 71 7.90 2.43 25.59
C GLY A 71 7.59 3.56 26.54
N GLU A 72 6.73 3.32 27.55
CA GLU A 72 6.40 4.32 28.55
C GLU A 72 7.62 4.75 29.39
N ASN A 73 8.45 3.80 29.79
CA ASN A 73 9.68 4.10 30.53
C ASN A 73 10.68 4.88 29.67
N LEU A 74 10.82 4.49 28.39
CA LEU A 74 11.66 5.20 27.43
C LEU A 74 11.19 6.64 27.25
N GLN A 75 9.89 6.84 27.07
CA GLN A 75 9.26 8.15 26.96
C GLN A 75 9.48 9.00 28.20
N ARG A 76 9.27 8.46 29.41
CA ARG A 76 9.52 9.15 30.68
C ARG A 76 10.98 9.57 30.83
N ASN A 77 11.91 8.68 30.49
CA ASN A 77 13.34 8.99 30.55
C ASN A 77 13.73 10.09 29.54
N ALA A 78 13.19 10.03 28.32
CA ALA A 78 13.43 11.07 27.30
C ALA A 78 12.89 12.44 27.77
N ILE A 79 11.69 12.49 28.36
CA ILE A 79 11.13 13.73 28.94
C ILE A 79 11.96 14.21 30.12
N ALA A 80 12.55 13.32 30.91
CA ALA A 80 13.40 13.69 32.04
C ALA A 80 14.65 14.48 31.63
N LEU A 81 15.16 14.24 30.40
CA LEU A 81 16.33 14.95 29.84
C LEU A 81 16.03 16.41 29.45
N LEU A 82 14.77 16.78 29.29
CA LEU A 82 14.39 18.14 28.88
C LEU A 82 14.67 19.13 30.04
N PRO A 83 15.26 20.31 29.74
CA PRO A 83 15.44 21.35 30.73
C PRO A 83 14.11 22.04 31.05
N GLY A 84 13.80 22.18 32.33
CA GLY A 84 12.67 22.98 32.76
C GLY A 84 11.31 22.27 32.84
N ARG A 85 10.52 22.64 33.85
CA ARG A 85 9.22 22.03 34.12
C ARG A 85 8.17 22.35 33.03
N GLN A 86 8.23 23.53 32.46
CA GLN A 86 7.28 23.97 31.44
C GLN A 86 7.44 23.17 30.14
N GLN A 87 8.67 22.95 29.69
CA GLN A 87 8.96 22.14 28.50
C GLN A 87 8.53 20.69 28.70
N LYS A 88 8.79 20.12 29.89
CA LYS A 88 8.33 18.76 30.23
C LYS A 88 6.82 18.64 30.14
N LYS A 89 6.09 19.57 30.76
CA LYS A 89 4.61 19.57 30.72
C LYS A 89 4.09 19.68 29.29
N PHE A 90 4.64 20.60 28.51
CA PHE A 90 4.28 20.81 27.10
C PHE A 90 4.53 19.56 26.25
N THR A 91 5.69 18.91 26.42
CA THR A 91 6.00 17.66 25.69
C THR A 91 5.06 16.52 26.04
N VAL A 92 4.72 16.35 27.32
CA VAL A 92 3.75 15.34 27.77
C VAL A 92 2.38 15.60 27.14
N GLU A 93 1.90 16.84 27.12
CA GLU A 93 0.62 17.21 26.54
C GLU A 93 0.57 16.93 25.02
N ILE A 94 1.67 17.21 24.29
CA ILE A 94 1.78 16.89 22.86
C ILE A 94 1.73 15.39 22.66
N LEU A 95 2.53 14.61 23.38
CA LEU A 95 2.61 13.17 23.24
C LEU A 95 1.25 12.50 23.52
N HIS A 96 0.58 12.88 24.59
CA HIS A 96 -0.77 12.37 24.86
C HIS A 96 -1.81 12.79 23.80
N SER A 97 -1.65 13.98 23.21
CA SER A 97 -2.53 14.41 22.11
C SER A 97 -2.29 13.59 20.85
N ILE A 98 -1.03 13.34 20.49
CA ILE A 98 -0.66 12.51 19.36
C ILE A 98 -1.19 11.09 19.54
N GLU A 99 -0.91 10.46 20.69
CA GLU A 99 -1.36 9.10 21.01
C GLU A 99 -2.88 8.96 20.87
N ARG A 100 -3.63 9.89 21.45
CA ARG A 100 -5.10 9.88 21.42
C ARG A 100 -5.65 10.07 20.02
N GLU A 101 -5.15 11.06 19.27
CA GLU A 101 -5.67 11.39 17.95
C GLU A 101 -5.27 10.30 16.92
N VAL A 102 -4.04 9.80 16.98
CA VAL A 102 -3.59 8.71 16.10
C VAL A 102 -4.35 7.41 16.40
N SER A 103 -4.47 7.03 17.66
CA SER A 103 -5.25 5.83 18.04
C SER A 103 -6.71 5.94 17.61
N ARG A 104 -7.34 7.09 17.83
CA ARG A 104 -8.71 7.34 17.37
C ARG A 104 -8.82 7.25 15.86
N TYR A 105 -7.89 7.88 15.12
CA TYR A 105 -7.87 7.85 13.66
C TYR A 105 -7.73 6.41 13.15
N VAL A 106 -6.70 5.68 13.61
CA VAL A 106 -6.43 4.31 13.16
C VAL A 106 -7.62 3.39 13.45
N LEU A 107 -8.19 3.47 14.66
CA LEU A 107 -9.36 2.67 15.02
C LEU A 107 -10.57 3.01 14.13
N THR A 108 -10.86 4.30 13.96
CA THR A 108 -12.02 4.74 13.17
C THR A 108 -11.88 4.33 11.71
N ILE A 109 -10.72 4.57 11.08
CA ILE A 109 -10.50 4.22 9.69
C ILE A 109 -10.51 2.69 9.48
N SER A 110 -10.00 1.92 10.45
CA SER A 110 -10.05 0.46 10.41
C SER A 110 -11.49 -0.07 10.45
N ILE A 111 -12.35 0.53 11.26
CA ILE A 111 -13.77 0.18 11.31
C ILE A 111 -14.45 0.54 9.98
N ILE A 112 -14.25 1.76 9.48
CA ILE A 112 -14.81 2.20 8.20
C ILE A 112 -14.37 1.24 7.08
N ASN A 113 -13.08 0.96 6.96
CA ASN A 113 -12.53 0.09 5.92
C ASN A 113 -13.08 -1.34 6.02
N THR A 114 -13.23 -1.86 7.23
CA THR A 114 -13.84 -3.19 7.44
C THR A 114 -15.28 -3.21 6.96
N VAL A 115 -16.08 -2.20 7.33
CA VAL A 115 -17.48 -2.10 6.90
C VAL A 115 -17.56 -1.95 5.38
N VAL A 116 -16.76 -1.07 4.78
CA VAL A 116 -16.69 -0.88 3.32
C VAL A 116 -16.33 -2.18 2.61
N GLY A 117 -15.33 -2.90 3.10
CA GLY A 117 -14.92 -4.20 2.53
C GLY A 117 -16.02 -5.26 2.62
N LEU A 118 -16.73 -5.35 3.76
CA LEU A 118 -17.84 -6.28 3.93
C LEU A 118 -19.04 -5.93 3.03
N VAL A 119 -19.38 -4.65 2.95
CA VAL A 119 -20.46 -4.17 2.05
C VAL A 119 -20.09 -4.47 0.61
N PHE A 120 -18.84 -4.22 0.21
CA PHE A 120 -18.38 -4.51 -1.14
C PHE A 120 -18.37 -6.01 -1.45
N ALA A 121 -17.93 -6.85 -0.52
CA ALA A 121 -18.04 -8.31 -0.66
C ALA A 121 -19.50 -8.78 -0.85
N CYS A 122 -20.41 -8.21 -0.07
CA CYS A 122 -21.85 -8.48 -0.22
C CYS A 122 -22.35 -8.08 -1.62
N VAL A 123 -21.97 -6.89 -2.11
CA VAL A 123 -22.35 -6.43 -3.46
C VAL A 123 -21.80 -7.37 -4.54
N LEU A 124 -20.53 -7.77 -4.47
CA LEU A 124 -19.95 -8.71 -5.43
C LEU A 124 -20.64 -10.07 -5.41
N TYR A 125 -20.99 -10.58 -4.24
CA TYR A 125 -21.73 -11.83 -4.09
C TYR A 125 -23.12 -11.73 -4.73
N LEU A 126 -23.82 -10.60 -4.53
CA LEU A 126 -25.13 -10.35 -5.17
C LEU A 126 -25.03 -10.18 -6.69
N LEU A 127 -23.90 -9.73 -7.21
CA LEU A 127 -23.62 -9.67 -8.65
C LEU A 127 -23.32 -11.05 -9.25
N GLY A 128 -23.18 -12.10 -8.43
CA GLY A 128 -22.99 -13.48 -8.86
C GLY A 128 -21.58 -14.04 -8.75
N LEU A 129 -20.64 -13.31 -8.13
CA LEU A 129 -19.32 -13.88 -7.84
C LEU A 129 -19.41 -14.93 -6.72
N PRO A 130 -18.59 -15.99 -6.77
CA PRO A 130 -18.48 -16.95 -5.67
C PRO A 130 -18.13 -16.26 -4.34
N LEU A 131 -18.71 -16.74 -3.23
CA LEU A 131 -18.49 -16.13 -1.90
C LEU A 131 -17.01 -15.97 -1.55
N ALA A 132 -16.17 -16.96 -1.87
CA ALA A 132 -14.74 -16.91 -1.59
C ALA A 132 -14.04 -15.76 -2.34
N GLU A 133 -14.38 -15.54 -3.61
CA GLU A 133 -13.85 -14.45 -4.42
C GLU A 133 -14.40 -13.09 -3.96
N ALA A 134 -15.68 -13.02 -3.66
CA ALA A 134 -16.30 -11.81 -3.12
C ALA A 134 -15.65 -11.36 -1.81
N LEU A 135 -15.40 -12.30 -0.88
CA LEU A 135 -14.68 -12.02 0.37
C LEU A 135 -13.22 -11.63 0.15
N LEU A 136 -12.53 -12.28 -0.79
CA LEU A 136 -11.15 -11.94 -1.16
C LEU A 136 -11.07 -10.49 -1.64
N TRP A 137 -11.93 -10.12 -2.59
CA TRP A 137 -11.94 -8.78 -3.16
C TRP A 137 -12.47 -7.73 -2.18
N GLY A 138 -13.43 -8.08 -1.33
CA GLY A 138 -13.88 -7.21 -0.24
C GLY A 138 -12.76 -6.93 0.77
N THR A 139 -12.00 -7.93 1.15
CA THR A 139 -10.82 -7.78 2.02
C THR A 139 -9.75 -6.93 1.34
N THR A 140 -9.50 -7.17 0.05
CA THR A 140 -8.55 -6.37 -0.74
C THR A 140 -8.98 -4.91 -0.81
N ALA A 141 -10.27 -4.64 -1.03
CA ALA A 141 -10.84 -3.29 -1.02
C ALA A 141 -10.64 -2.60 0.35
N ALA A 142 -10.91 -3.30 1.45
CA ALA A 142 -10.68 -2.79 2.80
C ALA A 142 -9.22 -2.41 3.05
N LEU A 143 -8.28 -3.23 2.58
CA LEU A 143 -6.84 -2.96 2.71
C LEU A 143 -6.38 -1.81 1.81
N LEU A 144 -6.83 -1.77 0.56
CA LEU A 144 -6.49 -0.69 -0.37
C LEU A 144 -6.98 0.67 0.13
N ASN A 145 -8.11 0.70 0.83
CA ASN A 145 -8.70 1.95 1.33
C ASN A 145 -7.88 2.65 2.44
N PHE A 146 -6.88 1.97 3.02
CA PHE A 146 -5.91 2.63 3.91
C PHE A 146 -4.99 3.62 3.18
N ALA A 147 -4.81 3.48 1.86
CA ALA A 147 -4.03 4.42 1.05
C ALA A 147 -4.99 5.36 0.28
N PRO A 148 -5.29 6.56 0.78
CA PRO A 148 -6.22 7.48 0.14
C PRO A 148 -5.82 7.79 -1.31
N TYR A 149 -6.79 7.95 -2.19
CA TYR A 149 -6.64 8.18 -3.64
C TYR A 149 -5.97 7.02 -4.41
N VAL A 150 -4.83 6.51 -3.93
CA VAL A 150 -4.07 5.42 -4.59
C VAL A 150 -4.84 4.10 -4.50
N GLY A 151 -5.38 3.79 -3.33
CA GLY A 151 -6.16 2.57 -3.11
C GLY A 151 -7.40 2.48 -4.00
N PRO A 152 -8.30 3.47 -3.98
CA PRO A 152 -9.45 3.52 -4.87
C PRO A 152 -9.09 3.43 -6.36
N LEU A 153 -8.03 4.11 -6.80
CA LEU A 153 -7.58 4.05 -8.19
C LEU A 153 -7.16 2.64 -8.62
N ILE A 154 -6.32 1.99 -7.81
CA ILE A 154 -5.89 0.60 -8.04
C ILE A 154 -7.09 -0.34 -7.98
N GLY A 155 -7.99 -0.14 -7.03
CA GLY A 155 -9.18 -0.95 -6.86
C GLY A 155 -10.14 -0.89 -8.05
N ILE A 156 -10.37 0.29 -8.63
CA ILE A 156 -11.19 0.44 -9.85
C ILE A 156 -10.60 -0.36 -11.01
N VAL A 157 -9.27 -0.24 -11.24
CA VAL A 157 -8.59 -0.98 -12.30
C VAL A 157 -8.68 -2.49 -12.06
N ALA A 158 -8.45 -2.94 -10.82
CA ALA A 158 -8.57 -4.35 -10.46
C ALA A 158 -9.99 -4.86 -10.67
N MET A 159 -11.02 -4.10 -10.30
CA MET A 159 -12.42 -4.50 -10.46
C MET A 159 -12.87 -4.52 -11.91
N LEU A 160 -12.31 -3.66 -12.76
CA LEU A 160 -12.52 -3.77 -14.22
C LEU A 160 -11.97 -5.09 -14.74
N LEU A 161 -10.73 -5.45 -14.37
CA LEU A 161 -10.13 -6.73 -14.79
C LEU A 161 -10.93 -7.93 -14.29
N VAL A 162 -11.34 -7.92 -13.02
CA VAL A 162 -12.17 -8.98 -12.44
C VAL A 162 -13.49 -9.10 -13.18
N GLY A 163 -14.14 -7.98 -13.46
CA GLY A 163 -15.39 -7.96 -14.21
C GLY A 163 -15.26 -8.59 -15.60
N PHE A 164 -14.21 -8.24 -16.36
CA PHE A 164 -13.96 -8.83 -17.69
C PHE A 164 -13.59 -10.32 -17.64
N ILE A 165 -13.04 -10.80 -16.55
CA ILE A 165 -12.70 -12.23 -16.37
C ILE A 165 -13.92 -13.03 -15.93
N SER A 166 -14.80 -12.45 -15.09
CA SER A 166 -15.89 -13.17 -14.43
C SER A 166 -17.21 -13.13 -15.20
N PHE A 167 -17.41 -12.17 -16.10
CA PHE A 167 -18.67 -11.98 -16.83
C PHE A 167 -18.45 -11.96 -18.34
N GLU A 168 -19.32 -12.64 -19.07
CA GLU A 168 -19.26 -12.70 -20.54
C GLU A 168 -19.85 -11.45 -21.21
N GLU A 169 -20.86 -10.84 -20.60
CA GLU A 169 -21.54 -9.68 -21.15
C GLU A 169 -20.82 -8.37 -20.80
N PRO A 170 -20.55 -7.48 -21.77
CA PRO A 170 -19.80 -6.23 -21.55
C PRO A 170 -20.42 -5.32 -20.47
N PHE A 171 -21.76 -5.28 -20.39
CA PHE A 171 -22.44 -4.47 -19.37
C PHE A 171 -22.22 -5.03 -17.97
N GLN A 172 -22.36 -6.35 -17.80
CA GLN A 172 -22.14 -7.01 -16.50
C GLN A 172 -20.69 -6.94 -16.08
N SER A 173 -19.74 -7.00 -17.01
CA SER A 173 -18.29 -6.87 -16.75
C SER A 173 -17.91 -5.52 -16.12
N MET A 174 -18.66 -4.45 -16.36
CA MET A 174 -18.41 -3.14 -15.78
C MET A 174 -18.99 -2.97 -14.35
N LEU A 175 -19.97 -3.80 -13.97
CA LEU A 175 -20.70 -3.65 -12.70
C LEU A 175 -19.80 -3.70 -11.46
N PRO A 176 -18.80 -4.60 -11.32
CA PRO A 176 -17.91 -4.60 -10.17
C PRO A 176 -17.14 -3.29 -9.99
N ALA A 177 -16.62 -2.71 -11.08
CA ALA A 177 -15.90 -1.45 -11.04
C ALA A 177 -16.81 -0.25 -10.74
N VAL A 178 -18.01 -0.22 -11.32
CA VAL A 178 -19.00 0.82 -11.03
C VAL A 178 -19.46 0.74 -9.58
N ALA A 179 -19.74 -0.45 -9.06
CA ALA A 179 -20.10 -0.66 -7.66
C ALA A 179 -18.98 -0.20 -6.71
N TYR A 180 -17.74 -0.53 -7.05
CA TYR A 180 -16.56 -0.08 -6.30
C TYR A 180 -16.45 1.45 -6.28
N LEU A 181 -16.57 2.10 -7.44
CA LEU A 181 -16.52 3.56 -7.58
C LEU A 181 -17.64 4.24 -6.78
N VAL A 182 -18.87 3.75 -6.88
CA VAL A 182 -20.02 4.29 -6.15
C VAL A 182 -19.82 4.16 -4.65
N LEU A 183 -19.41 2.97 -4.18
CA LEU A 183 -19.18 2.71 -2.77
C LEU A 183 -18.11 3.65 -2.19
N HIS A 184 -16.96 3.79 -2.88
CA HIS A 184 -15.89 4.67 -2.45
C HIS A 184 -16.26 6.16 -2.55
N THR A 185 -17.09 6.53 -3.51
CA THR A 185 -17.61 7.91 -3.58
C THR A 185 -18.50 8.21 -2.38
N ILE A 186 -19.40 7.30 -2.01
CA ILE A 186 -20.25 7.43 -0.82
C ILE A 186 -19.39 7.47 0.45
N GLU A 187 -18.41 6.58 0.56
CA GLU A 187 -17.51 6.53 1.71
C GLU A 187 -16.74 7.84 1.86
N GLY A 188 -16.05 8.30 0.82
CA GLY A 188 -15.19 9.48 0.87
C GLY A 188 -15.94 10.81 1.00
N GLN A 189 -17.14 10.93 0.40
CA GLN A 189 -17.91 12.18 0.41
C GLN A 189 -18.92 12.27 1.56
N ILE A 190 -19.36 11.15 2.12
CA ILE A 190 -20.43 11.12 3.11
C ILE A 190 -19.94 10.48 4.42
N VAL A 191 -19.47 9.22 4.38
CA VAL A 191 -19.17 8.44 5.58
C VAL A 191 -17.97 9.02 6.34
N THR A 192 -16.87 9.21 5.64
CA THR A 192 -15.63 9.74 6.22
C THR A 192 -15.81 11.15 6.82
N PRO A 193 -16.42 12.15 6.13
CA PRO A 193 -16.67 13.46 6.72
C PRO A 193 -17.61 13.46 7.92
N ILE A 194 -18.62 12.58 7.93
CA ILE A 194 -19.56 12.48 9.07
C ILE A 194 -18.86 11.89 10.30
N ILE A 195 -18.05 10.84 10.12
CA ILE A 195 -17.46 10.09 11.23
C ILE A 195 -16.19 10.78 11.75
N LEU A 196 -15.27 11.18 10.88
CA LEU A 196 -14.02 11.85 11.28
C LEU A 196 -14.21 13.33 11.60
N GLY A 197 -15.22 13.98 11.02
CA GLY A 197 -15.50 15.40 11.19
C GLY A 197 -14.45 16.30 10.53
N ARG A 198 -14.70 17.63 10.63
CA ARG A 198 -13.82 18.66 10.03
C ARG A 198 -12.48 18.84 10.75
N ARG A 199 -12.32 18.29 11.95
CA ARG A 199 -11.09 18.46 12.77
C ARG A 199 -9.85 17.77 12.17
N MET A 200 -10.06 16.77 11.34
CA MET A 200 -8.99 16.04 10.66
C MET A 200 -8.86 16.41 9.17
N ALA A 201 -9.48 17.54 8.76
CA ALA A 201 -9.34 18.01 7.39
C ALA A 201 -7.86 18.28 7.08
N LEU A 202 -7.33 17.49 6.17
CA LEU A 202 -6.02 17.67 5.57
C LEU A 202 -6.22 18.16 4.14
N SER A 203 -5.43 19.14 3.73
CA SER A 203 -5.44 19.57 2.34
C SER A 203 -5.16 18.39 1.41
N PRO A 204 -6.01 18.16 0.37
CA PRO A 204 -5.77 17.07 -0.58
C PRO A 204 -4.39 17.13 -1.24
N LEU A 205 -3.89 18.33 -1.52
CA LEU A 205 -2.57 18.54 -2.09
C LEU A 205 -1.47 18.05 -1.14
N VAL A 206 -1.54 18.45 0.13
CA VAL A 206 -0.57 18.04 1.15
C VAL A 206 -0.61 16.53 1.37
N LEU A 207 -1.81 15.95 1.34
CA LEU A 207 -1.97 14.50 1.48
C LEU A 207 -1.34 13.75 0.31
N ILE A 208 -1.53 14.21 -0.94
CA ILE A 208 -0.88 13.60 -2.12
C ILE A 208 0.64 13.72 -2.03
N LEU A 209 1.16 14.89 -1.63
CA LEU A 209 2.60 15.08 -1.44
C LEU A 209 3.15 14.16 -0.35
N ALA A 210 2.44 14.00 0.76
CA ALA A 210 2.82 13.08 1.82
C ALA A 210 2.81 11.61 1.34
N LEU A 211 1.78 11.21 0.58
CA LEU A 211 1.71 9.88 -0.05
C LEU A 211 2.90 9.64 -0.98
N MET A 212 3.26 10.61 -1.81
CA MET A 212 4.43 10.51 -2.69
C MET A 212 5.74 10.41 -1.90
N LEU A 213 5.92 11.27 -0.89
CA LEU A 213 7.12 11.29 -0.07
C LEU A 213 7.30 10.00 0.72
N PHE A 214 6.30 9.61 1.51
CA PHE A 214 6.38 8.41 2.36
C PHE A 214 6.31 7.13 1.54
N GLY A 215 5.57 7.12 0.42
CA GLY A 215 5.56 6.02 -0.53
C GLY A 215 6.92 5.82 -1.19
N TRP A 216 7.63 6.89 -1.53
CA TRP A 216 9.00 6.81 -2.04
C TRP A 216 9.99 6.33 -0.97
N MET A 217 9.85 6.77 0.28
CA MET A 217 10.77 6.40 1.38
C MET A 217 10.59 4.94 1.82
N TRP A 218 9.35 4.46 1.98
CA TRP A 218 9.04 3.18 2.61
C TRP A 218 8.09 2.29 1.78
N GLY A 219 7.84 2.64 0.53
CA GLY A 219 6.95 1.87 -0.35
C GLY A 219 5.51 1.80 0.16
N ILE A 220 4.90 0.63 0.06
CA ILE A 220 3.49 0.41 0.44
C ILE A 220 3.25 0.75 1.92
N ILE A 221 4.19 0.43 2.80
CA ILE A 221 4.10 0.76 4.23
C ILE A 221 4.05 2.27 4.44
N GLY A 222 4.85 3.04 3.68
CA GLY A 222 4.82 4.50 3.71
C GLY A 222 3.49 5.07 3.24
N LEU A 223 2.88 4.50 2.21
CA LEU A 223 1.54 4.89 1.76
C LEU A 223 0.49 4.69 2.86
N LEU A 224 0.51 3.55 3.54
CA LEU A 224 -0.43 3.24 4.63
C LEU A 224 -0.24 4.15 5.85
N LEU A 225 1.00 4.51 6.18
CA LEU A 225 1.34 5.35 7.32
C LEU A 225 1.30 6.85 7.03
N SER A 226 1.15 7.26 5.76
CA SER A 226 1.22 8.67 5.35
C SER A 226 0.25 9.57 6.11
N VAL A 227 -1.01 9.15 6.26
CA VAL A 227 -2.01 9.93 6.97
C VAL A 227 -1.74 10.01 8.46
N PRO A 228 -1.50 8.92 9.20
CA PRO A 228 -1.11 9.00 10.61
C PRO A 228 0.11 9.87 10.86
N LEU A 229 1.15 9.76 10.02
CA LEU A 229 2.35 10.58 10.15
C LEU A 229 2.07 12.06 9.90
N LEU A 230 1.26 12.36 8.87
CA LEU A 230 0.88 13.73 8.57
C LEU A 230 0.05 14.35 9.70
N VAL A 231 -0.85 13.59 10.31
CA VAL A 231 -1.59 14.01 11.50
C VAL A 231 -0.64 14.30 12.67
N CYS A 232 0.36 13.45 12.91
CA CYS A 232 1.39 13.72 13.93
C CYS A 232 2.14 15.04 13.64
N VAL A 233 2.57 15.26 12.41
CA VAL A 233 3.26 16.50 12.00
C VAL A 233 2.36 17.71 12.24
N LYS A 234 1.09 17.65 11.80
CA LYS A 234 0.10 18.72 12.01
C LYS A 234 -0.07 19.04 13.50
N LEU A 235 -0.22 18.02 14.35
CA LEU A 235 -0.39 18.19 15.80
C LEU A 235 0.84 18.83 16.46
N VAL A 236 2.04 18.45 16.05
CA VAL A 236 3.28 19.05 16.55
C VAL A 236 3.35 20.52 16.12
N LEU A 237 3.15 20.81 14.82
CA LEU A 237 3.20 22.18 14.28
C LEU A 237 2.14 23.09 14.92
N ALA A 238 0.95 22.57 15.20
CA ALA A 238 -0.13 23.33 15.85
C ALA A 238 0.17 23.69 17.32
N ARG A 239 1.15 23.02 17.95
CA ARG A 239 1.48 23.21 19.36
C ARG A 239 2.80 23.96 19.57
N VAL A 240 3.66 24.07 18.55
CA VAL A 240 4.93 24.80 18.64
C VAL A 240 4.68 26.28 18.38
N GLU A 241 5.07 27.12 19.36
CA GLU A 241 4.96 28.59 19.26
C GLU A 241 5.66 29.09 17.99
N GLY A 242 4.99 29.89 17.18
CA GLY A 242 5.47 30.45 15.91
C GLY A 242 5.31 29.53 14.70
N MET A 243 4.86 28.28 14.85
CA MET A 243 4.62 27.35 13.74
C MET A 243 3.12 27.10 13.45
N GLU A 244 2.23 27.82 14.11
CA GLU A 244 0.78 27.70 13.93
C GLU A 244 0.34 27.97 12.48
N GLY A 245 1.03 28.91 11.78
CA GLY A 245 0.81 29.20 10.36
C GLY A 245 1.07 27.99 9.46
N TRP A 246 2.09 27.18 9.76
CA TRP A 246 2.39 25.96 9.04
C TRP A 246 1.34 24.86 9.28
N ALA A 247 0.80 24.78 10.50
CA ALA A 247 -0.30 23.85 10.78
C ALA A 247 -1.57 24.17 9.98
N ARG A 248 -1.88 25.46 9.77
CA ARG A 248 -2.99 25.91 8.91
C ARG A 248 -2.74 25.62 7.43
N LEU A 249 -1.49 25.65 6.99
CA LEU A 249 -1.14 25.33 5.60
C LEU A 249 -1.37 23.85 5.27
N LEU A 250 -1.41 22.98 6.29
CA LEU A 250 -1.75 21.57 6.15
C LEU A 250 -3.27 21.32 6.09
N GLU A 251 -4.10 22.31 6.38
CA GLU A 251 -5.57 22.24 6.28
C GLU A 251 -6.02 22.60 4.86
#